data_21e528cb15b4e6f920726fa7265741b4
#
_entry.id   21e528cb15b4e6f920726fa7265741b4
#
_cell.length_a   1.000
_cell.length_b   1.000
_cell.length_c   1.000
_cell.angle_alpha   90.00
_cell.angle_beta   90.00
_cell.angle_gamma   90.00
#
_symmetry.space_group_name_H-M   'P 1'
#
loop_
_entity.id
_entity.type
_entity.pdbx_description
1 polymer ?
#
loop_
_entity_poly.entity_id
_entity_poly.type
_entity_poly.pdbx_seq_one_letter_code
_entity_poly.pdbx_strand_id
1 'polypeptide(L)'
;MIKLTLPWPSSTNHSHHYGVGRKFLSKKTKEFREKVQEIVINANSSKIEGRLAVFYALYPPDKRRRDIGNYEKQTTDALMEAGLFDDDEQIDFIWLVRREVVKGGMVKAVIVQSDEAMTMMERYEELI
;
A
#
# COMPACT_ATOMS: atom_id res chain seq x y z
N MET A 1 -9.99 -7.52 -9.97
CA MET A 1 -9.00 -6.43 -9.90
C MET A 1 -9.60 -5.23 -9.19
N ILE A 2 -8.93 -4.73 -8.18
CA ILE A 2 -9.36 -3.54 -7.45
C ILE A 2 -8.33 -2.45 -7.69
N LYS A 3 -8.80 -1.25 -8.12
CA LYS A 3 -7.96 -0.08 -8.36
C LYS A 3 -8.38 1.02 -7.40
N LEU A 4 -7.44 1.54 -6.63
CA LEU A 4 -7.68 2.58 -5.64
C LEU A 4 -6.67 3.71 -5.80
N THR A 5 -7.10 4.94 -5.54
CA THR A 5 -6.22 6.09 -5.38
C THR A 5 -6.22 6.47 -3.92
N LEU A 6 -5.05 6.39 -3.29
CA LEU A 6 -4.87 6.60 -1.85
C LEU A 6 -4.09 7.89 -1.61
N PRO A 7 -4.24 8.51 -0.43
CA PRO A 7 -3.37 9.62 -0.05
C PRO A 7 -1.93 9.14 0.15
N TRP A 8 -1.01 10.08 0.32
CA TRP A 8 0.39 9.77 0.59
C TRP A 8 0.55 9.21 2.02
N PRO A 9 1.17 8.04 2.20
CA PRO A 9 1.36 7.45 3.52
C PRO A 9 2.51 8.10 4.29
N SER A 10 2.56 7.91 5.61
CA SER A 10 3.75 8.18 6.39
C SER A 10 4.81 7.12 6.08
N SER A 11 6.10 7.47 6.24
CA SER A 11 7.16 6.49 6.07
C SER A 11 7.18 5.50 7.25
N THR A 12 7.76 4.32 7.03
CA THR A 12 7.95 3.32 8.08
C THR A 12 8.72 3.91 9.27
N ASN A 13 9.70 4.78 9.00
CA ASN A 13 10.52 5.40 10.06
C ASN A 13 9.73 6.36 10.96
N HIS A 14 8.59 6.86 10.49
CA HIS A 14 7.77 7.86 11.20
C HIS A 14 6.35 7.37 11.48
N SER A 15 6.08 6.07 11.28
CA SER A 15 4.73 5.51 11.46
C SER A 15 4.33 5.35 12.92
N HIS A 16 5.30 5.29 13.82
CA HIS A 16 5.08 5.07 15.24
C HIS A 16 5.89 6.04 16.09
N HIS A 17 5.46 6.22 17.33
CA HIS A 17 6.22 6.91 18.36
C HIS A 17 6.14 6.12 19.67
N TYR A 18 7.06 6.40 20.60
CA TYR A 18 7.10 5.75 21.90
C TYR A 18 6.64 6.71 22.99
N GLY A 19 5.89 6.19 23.95
CA GLY A 19 5.46 6.93 25.13
C GLY A 19 5.10 5.95 26.24
N VAL A 20 5.54 6.22 27.48
CA VAL A 20 5.26 5.39 28.67
C VAL A 20 5.53 3.90 28.42
N GLY A 21 6.66 3.57 27.77
CA GLY A 21 7.07 2.19 27.47
C GLY A 21 6.25 1.50 26.40
N ARG A 22 5.42 2.23 25.65
CA ARG A 22 4.58 1.67 24.57
C ARG A 22 4.94 2.26 23.23
N LYS A 23 4.66 1.49 22.18
CA LYS A 23 4.73 1.92 20.79
C LYS A 23 3.33 2.29 20.33
N PHE A 24 3.16 3.51 19.84
CA PHE A 24 1.87 4.03 19.37
C PHE A 24 1.97 4.40 17.90
N LEU A 25 0.84 4.30 17.19
CA LEU A 25 0.74 4.85 15.84
C LEU A 25 0.82 6.37 15.91
N SER A 26 1.59 6.98 15.00
CA SER A 26 1.63 8.42 14.87
C SER A 26 0.27 8.97 14.41
N LYS A 27 0.02 10.25 14.67
CA LYS A 27 -1.20 10.92 14.21
C LYS A 27 -1.38 10.81 12.69
N LYS A 28 -0.30 11.03 11.93
CA LYS A 28 -0.33 10.91 10.47
C LYS A 28 -0.70 9.51 10.01
N THR A 29 -0.18 8.47 10.67
CA THR A 29 -0.50 7.09 10.32
C THR A 29 -1.97 6.79 10.61
N LYS A 30 -2.50 7.23 11.73
CA LYS A 30 -3.92 7.07 12.07
C LYS A 30 -4.82 7.75 11.03
N GLU A 31 -4.52 8.99 10.68
CA GLU A 31 -5.26 9.75 9.67
C GLU A 31 -5.21 9.06 8.30
N PHE A 32 -4.05 8.57 7.91
CA PHE A 32 -3.87 7.82 6.67
C PHE A 32 -4.75 6.57 6.65
N ARG A 33 -4.72 5.78 7.72
CA ARG A 33 -5.52 4.54 7.82
C ARG A 33 -7.01 4.80 7.80
N GLU A 34 -7.47 5.87 8.45
CA GLU A 34 -8.87 6.28 8.41
C GLU A 34 -9.32 6.65 7.00
N LYS A 35 -8.50 7.40 6.26
CA LYS A 35 -8.81 7.77 4.88
C LYS A 35 -8.82 6.56 3.95
N VAL A 36 -7.88 5.64 4.11
CA VAL A 36 -7.84 4.40 3.32
C VAL A 36 -9.11 3.58 3.60
N GLN A 37 -9.53 3.50 4.85
CA GLN A 37 -10.77 2.79 5.21
C GLN A 37 -11.99 3.38 4.52
N GLU A 38 -12.13 4.71 4.50
CA GLU A 38 -13.21 5.39 3.76
C GLU A 38 -13.17 5.03 2.27
N ILE A 39 -12.00 5.06 1.66
CA ILE A 39 -11.82 4.77 0.23
C ILE A 39 -12.21 3.32 -0.07
N VAL A 40 -11.79 2.37 0.76
CA VAL A 40 -12.13 0.95 0.59
C VAL A 40 -13.63 0.73 0.75
N ILE A 41 -14.25 1.33 1.76
CA ILE A 41 -15.70 1.25 1.98
C ILE A 41 -16.45 1.82 0.78
N ASN A 42 -16.05 2.99 0.30
CA ASN A 42 -16.71 3.66 -0.83
C ASN A 42 -16.54 2.90 -2.16
N ALA A 43 -15.47 2.15 -2.30
CA ALA A 43 -15.25 1.30 -3.47
C ALA A 43 -16.21 0.11 -3.51
N ASN A 44 -16.83 -0.22 -2.38
CA ASN A 44 -17.80 -1.31 -2.24
C ASN A 44 -17.28 -2.63 -2.81
N SER A 45 -15.99 -2.90 -2.59
CA SER A 45 -15.34 -4.11 -3.07
C SER A 45 -15.49 -5.24 -2.06
N SER A 46 -15.68 -6.45 -2.55
CA SER A 46 -15.64 -7.65 -1.72
C SER A 46 -14.23 -7.92 -1.23
N LYS A 47 -14.09 -8.47 -0.03
CA LYS A 47 -12.81 -8.95 0.49
C LYS A 47 -12.18 -9.92 -0.50
N ILE A 48 -10.87 -9.78 -0.72
CA ILE A 48 -10.14 -10.66 -1.62
C ILE A 48 -9.61 -11.85 -0.82
N GLU A 49 -10.00 -13.03 -1.26
CA GLU A 49 -9.58 -14.30 -0.67
C GLU A 49 -8.40 -14.88 -1.44
N GLY A 50 -7.60 -15.72 -0.77
CA GLY A 50 -6.50 -16.46 -1.39
C GLY A 50 -5.26 -15.63 -1.64
N ARG A 51 -4.41 -16.10 -2.56
CA ARG A 51 -3.13 -15.45 -2.87
C ARG A 51 -3.32 -14.18 -3.68
N LEU A 52 -2.53 -13.15 -3.38
CA LEU A 52 -2.65 -11.81 -3.94
C LEU A 52 -1.36 -11.32 -4.58
N ALA A 53 -1.52 -10.40 -5.51
CA ALA A 53 -0.46 -9.52 -6.00
C ALA A 53 -0.88 -8.07 -5.79
N VAL A 54 0.05 -7.22 -5.37
CA VAL A 54 -0.19 -5.79 -5.18
C VAL A 54 0.78 -4.97 -6.04
N PHE A 55 0.27 -3.88 -6.62
CA PHE A 55 1.02 -2.97 -7.46
C PHE A 55 0.81 -1.56 -6.93
N TYR A 56 1.89 -0.92 -6.47
CA TYR A 56 1.82 0.44 -5.95
C TYR A 56 2.65 1.37 -6.80
N ALA A 57 2.01 2.41 -7.34
CA ALA A 57 2.69 3.52 -8.00
C ALA A 57 2.72 4.69 -7.03
N LEU A 58 3.91 5.08 -6.60
CA LEU A 58 4.13 6.11 -5.61
C LEU A 58 4.39 7.46 -6.28
N TYR A 59 3.50 8.40 -6.09
CA TYR A 59 3.61 9.78 -6.58
C TYR A 59 3.98 10.68 -5.39
N PRO A 60 5.28 10.96 -5.16
CA PRO A 60 5.70 11.69 -3.95
C PRO A 60 5.20 13.14 -3.95
N PRO A 61 5.02 13.74 -2.77
CA PRO A 61 4.49 15.11 -2.66
C PRO A 61 5.50 16.20 -3.03
N ASP A 62 6.77 15.87 -3.07
CA ASP A 62 7.87 16.78 -3.39
C ASP A 62 9.12 16.01 -3.82
N LYS A 63 10.20 16.72 -4.10
CA LYS A 63 11.47 16.13 -4.60
C LYS A 63 12.43 15.69 -3.50
N ARG A 64 12.03 15.68 -2.24
CA ARG A 64 12.89 15.21 -1.16
C ARG A 64 13.31 13.78 -1.40
N ARG A 65 14.51 13.46 -0.94
CA ARG A 65 15.05 12.10 -1.02
C ARG A 65 14.21 11.14 -0.17
N ARG A 66 13.73 10.05 -0.79
CA ARG A 66 12.93 9.01 -0.13
C ARG A 66 13.28 7.64 -0.68
N ASP A 67 13.32 6.65 0.21
CA ASP A 67 13.42 5.25 -0.16
C ASP A 67 11.99 4.69 -0.34
N ILE A 68 11.69 4.18 -1.52
CA ILE A 68 10.33 3.70 -1.82
C ILE A 68 9.87 2.59 -0.88
N GLY A 69 10.79 1.73 -0.44
CA GLY A 69 10.48 0.65 0.49
C GLY A 69 9.90 1.10 1.83
N ASN A 70 10.13 2.36 2.23
CA ASN A 70 9.60 2.91 3.48
C ASN A 70 8.09 3.20 3.43
N TYR A 71 7.44 3.07 2.27
CA TYR A 71 6.03 3.39 2.08
C TYR A 71 5.15 2.18 1.77
N GLU A 72 5.75 1.07 1.33
CA GLU A 72 5.03 -0.15 0.99
C GLU A 72 4.26 -0.72 2.17
N LYS A 73 4.96 -0.92 3.29
CA LYS A 73 4.36 -1.54 4.47
C LYS A 73 3.18 -0.72 5.01
N GLN A 74 3.30 0.59 5.03
CA GLN A 74 2.23 1.47 5.52
C GLN A 74 0.98 1.37 4.63
N THR A 75 1.17 1.27 3.32
CA THR A 75 0.09 1.11 2.37
C THR A 75 -0.59 -0.25 2.55
N THR A 76 0.19 -1.32 2.61
CA THR A 76 -0.32 -2.69 2.78
C THR A 76 -1.06 -2.85 4.11
N ASP A 77 -0.49 -2.36 5.21
CA ASP A 77 -1.12 -2.45 6.53
C ASP A 77 -2.46 -1.69 6.57
N ALA A 78 -2.53 -0.53 5.91
CA ALA A 78 -3.77 0.26 5.86
C ALA A 78 -4.86 -0.46 5.06
N LEU A 79 -4.52 -1.09 3.94
CA LEU A 79 -5.47 -1.87 3.14
C LEU A 79 -5.97 -3.10 3.89
N MET A 80 -5.09 -3.79 4.59
CA MET A 80 -5.44 -4.94 5.42
C MET A 80 -6.38 -4.53 6.56
N GLU A 81 -6.05 -3.47 7.27
CA GLU A 81 -6.88 -2.95 8.37
C GLU A 81 -8.26 -2.49 7.85
N ALA A 82 -8.34 -1.97 6.63
CA ALA A 82 -9.59 -1.59 6.00
C ALA A 82 -10.45 -2.79 5.57
N GLY A 83 -9.93 -4.01 5.68
CA GLY A 83 -10.68 -5.24 5.39
C GLY A 83 -10.65 -5.68 3.95
N LEU A 84 -9.72 -5.17 3.14
CA LEU A 84 -9.61 -5.57 1.74
C LEU A 84 -9.12 -7.01 1.59
N PHE A 85 -8.29 -7.46 2.50
CA PHE A 85 -7.81 -8.85 2.65
C PHE A 85 -7.47 -9.11 4.12
N ASP A 86 -7.33 -10.36 4.54
CA ASP A 86 -7.18 -10.73 5.94
C ASP A 86 -5.75 -10.61 6.47
N ASP A 87 -4.75 -10.95 5.64
CA ASP A 87 -3.38 -11.09 6.11
C ASP A 87 -2.39 -10.77 4.98
N ASP A 88 -1.36 -10.00 5.29
CA ASP A 88 -0.29 -9.68 4.34
C ASP A 88 0.49 -10.92 3.89
N GLU A 89 0.40 -12.03 4.64
CA GLU A 89 0.94 -13.33 4.22
C GLU A 89 0.32 -13.82 2.91
N GLN A 90 -0.90 -13.36 2.57
CA GLN A 90 -1.55 -13.68 1.30
C GLN A 90 -0.80 -13.11 0.08
N ILE A 91 0.08 -12.13 0.28
CA ILE A 91 0.75 -11.42 -0.81
C ILE A 91 1.96 -12.21 -1.30
N ASP A 92 1.91 -12.64 -2.56
CA ASP A 92 2.99 -13.36 -3.23
C ASP A 92 3.88 -12.46 -4.08
N PHE A 93 3.36 -11.30 -4.49
CA PHE A 93 4.03 -10.41 -5.42
C PHE A 93 3.76 -8.96 -5.07
N ILE A 94 4.83 -8.18 -4.96
CA ILE A 94 4.75 -6.73 -4.71
C ILE A 94 5.51 -6.03 -5.82
N TRP A 95 4.82 -5.16 -6.57
CA TRP A 95 5.43 -4.26 -7.53
C TRP A 95 5.36 -2.85 -6.97
N LEU A 96 6.52 -2.24 -6.77
CA LEU A 96 6.62 -0.92 -6.17
C LEU A 96 7.42 -0.02 -7.12
N VAL A 97 6.81 1.07 -7.58
CA VAL A 97 7.44 1.95 -8.56
C VAL A 97 7.30 3.41 -8.15
N ARG A 98 8.39 4.17 -8.29
CA ARG A 98 8.37 5.63 -8.10
C ARG A 98 7.88 6.28 -9.39
N ARG A 99 6.92 7.20 -9.23
CA ARG A 99 6.40 8.01 -10.32
C ARG A 99 6.75 9.48 -10.08
N GLU A 100 6.23 10.35 -10.93
CA GLU A 100 6.45 11.79 -10.87
C GLU A 100 5.86 12.42 -9.60
N VAL A 101 6.40 13.57 -9.23
CA VAL A 101 5.91 14.35 -8.09
C VAL A 101 4.48 14.87 -8.39
N VAL A 102 3.61 14.70 -7.41
CA VAL A 102 2.25 15.24 -7.43
C VAL A 102 2.03 16.01 -6.13
N LYS A 103 1.55 17.23 -6.23
CA LYS A 103 1.28 18.06 -5.05
C LYS A 103 0.40 17.31 -4.04
N GLY A 104 0.86 17.25 -2.80
CA GLY A 104 0.20 16.50 -1.74
C GLY A 104 0.51 15.00 -1.73
N GLY A 105 1.04 14.48 -2.83
CA GLY A 105 1.36 13.06 -2.96
C GLY A 105 0.15 12.17 -3.13
N MET A 106 0.34 10.99 -3.67
CA MET A 106 -0.69 9.95 -3.75
C MET A 106 -0.06 8.60 -4.06
N VAL A 107 -0.82 7.54 -3.82
CA VAL A 107 -0.48 6.18 -4.22
C VAL A 107 -1.60 5.64 -5.08
N LYS A 108 -1.28 5.13 -6.27
CA LYS A 108 -2.23 4.34 -7.05
C LYS A 108 -1.96 2.87 -6.75
N ALA A 109 -2.96 2.20 -6.22
CA ALA A 109 -2.87 0.80 -5.81
C ALA A 109 -3.74 -0.07 -6.69
N VAL A 110 -3.18 -1.19 -7.16
CA VAL A 110 -3.92 -2.22 -7.87
C VAL A 110 -3.72 -3.52 -7.10
N ILE A 111 -4.81 -4.17 -6.72
CA ILE A 111 -4.78 -5.43 -5.98
C ILE A 111 -5.54 -6.47 -6.79
N VAL A 112 -4.89 -7.60 -7.05
CA VAL A 112 -5.46 -8.69 -7.83
C VAL A 112 -5.17 -10.03 -7.17
N GLN A 113 -5.92 -11.05 -7.54
CA GLN A 113 -5.55 -12.42 -7.19
C GLN A 113 -4.28 -12.81 -7.96
N SER A 114 -3.43 -13.63 -7.37
CA SER A 114 -2.10 -13.94 -7.93
C SER A 114 -2.17 -14.53 -9.33
N ASP A 115 -3.20 -15.33 -9.63
CA ASP A 115 -3.38 -15.92 -10.96
C ASP A 115 -3.64 -14.86 -12.05
N GLU A 116 -4.28 -13.73 -11.71
CA GLU A 116 -4.48 -12.62 -12.64
C GLU A 116 -3.18 -11.88 -12.97
N ALA A 117 -2.17 -12.00 -12.10
CA ALA A 117 -0.87 -11.37 -12.27
C ALA A 117 0.16 -12.28 -12.97
N MET A 118 -0.19 -13.50 -13.33
CA MET A 118 0.74 -14.51 -13.86
C MET A 118 1.60 -14.02 -15.03
N THR A 119 1.01 -13.31 -15.98
CA THR A 119 1.75 -12.81 -17.15
C THR A 119 2.92 -11.89 -16.75
N MET A 120 2.74 -11.05 -15.75
CA MET A 120 3.82 -10.19 -15.25
C MET A 120 4.86 -10.97 -14.48
N MET A 121 4.44 -11.95 -13.71
CA MET A 121 5.34 -12.83 -12.97
C MET A 121 6.19 -13.68 -13.93
N GLU A 122 5.59 -14.20 -14.99
CA GLU A 122 6.29 -14.95 -16.03
C GLU A 122 7.36 -14.10 -16.72
N ARG A 123 7.04 -12.83 -17.03
CA ARG A 123 8.03 -11.91 -17.61
C ARG A 123 9.20 -11.64 -16.66
N TYR A 124 8.92 -11.54 -15.38
CA TYR A 124 9.98 -11.38 -14.37
C TYR A 124 10.89 -12.61 -14.35
N GLU A 125 10.33 -13.80 -14.38
CA GLU A 125 11.10 -15.06 -14.40
C GLU A 125 12.01 -15.15 -15.63
N GLU A 126 11.58 -14.64 -16.79
CA GLU A 126 12.41 -14.58 -18.00
C GLU A 126 13.65 -13.70 -17.83
N LEU A 127 13.62 -12.71 -16.90
CA LEU A 127 14.73 -11.81 -16.63
C LEU A 127 15.79 -12.41 -15.71
N ILE A 128 15.43 -13.39 -14.93
CA ILE A 128 16.32 -13.98 -13.94
C ILE A 128 16.83 -15.35 -14.39
#